data_48a85751879f7e039b061f2c984e2536
#
_entry.id   48a85751879f7e039b061f2c984e2536
#
_cell.length_a   1.000
_cell.length_b   1.000
_cell.length_c   1.000
_cell.angle_alpha   90.00
_cell.angle_beta   90.00
_cell.angle_gamma   90.00
#
_symmetry.space_group_name_H-M   'P 1'
#
loop_
_entity.id
_entity.type
_entity.pdbx_description
1 polymer ?
#
loop_
_entity_poly.entity_id
_entity_poly.type
_entity_poly.pdbx_seq_one_letter_code
_entity_poly.pdbx_strand_id
1 'polypeptide(L)'
;MELAKYEDIRIGQHAEYVRKVTSEDIEMFGQVSGDYNPLHFNEDWAKTTMFKGRIAHGILTATYVSTVIGMKLPGPGAIYMSQSMKFRRPVRIGDTITARVEVIGKNDEKELLMLKTVCINQEDKVVLDGDAVVTLMRMDRM
;
A
#
# COMPACT_ATOMS: atom_id res chain seq x y z
N MET A 1 11.65 16.82 12.94
CA MET A 1 11.10 16.12 11.75
C MET A 1 10.79 17.14 10.67
N GLU A 2 11.31 16.89 9.49
CA GLU A 2 11.08 17.78 8.37
C GLU A 2 9.88 17.31 7.57
N LEU A 3 8.94 18.22 7.32
CA LEU A 3 7.75 17.91 6.51
C LEU A 3 8.06 18.08 5.02
N ALA A 4 7.49 17.22 4.22
CA ALA A 4 7.58 17.34 2.76
C ALA A 4 6.90 18.63 2.30
N LYS A 5 7.45 19.22 1.25
CA LYS A 5 6.91 20.46 0.66
C LYS A 5 6.43 20.19 -0.74
N TYR A 6 5.24 20.69 -1.05
CA TYR A 6 4.61 20.47 -2.35
C TYR A 6 5.52 20.87 -3.51
N GLU A 7 6.16 22.02 -3.42
CA GLU A 7 7.00 22.55 -4.48
C GLU A 7 8.26 21.70 -4.76
N ASP A 8 8.67 20.85 -3.81
CA ASP A 8 9.84 20.00 -3.97
C ASP A 8 9.51 18.64 -4.62
N ILE A 9 8.23 18.32 -4.76
CA ILE A 9 7.78 17.05 -5.34
C ILE A 9 7.69 17.19 -6.85
N ARG A 10 8.23 16.22 -7.58
CA ARG A 10 8.30 16.25 -9.05
C ARG A 10 7.59 15.08 -9.68
N ILE A 11 6.97 15.33 -10.83
CA ILE A 11 6.38 14.25 -11.64
C ILE A 11 7.49 13.30 -12.06
N GLY A 12 7.25 11.99 -11.92
CA GLY A 12 8.23 10.95 -12.20
C GLY A 12 9.01 10.49 -10.96
N GLN A 13 8.96 11.25 -9.88
CA GLN A 13 9.58 10.84 -8.62
C GLN A 13 8.89 9.59 -8.10
N HIS A 14 9.67 8.65 -7.55
CA HIS A 14 9.13 7.39 -7.07
C HIS A 14 9.87 6.89 -5.83
N ALA A 15 9.23 5.98 -5.09
CA ALA A 15 9.83 5.33 -3.94
C ALA A 15 9.20 3.96 -3.74
N GLU A 16 9.88 3.10 -2.97
CA GLU A 16 9.47 1.72 -2.77
C GLU A 16 9.63 1.30 -1.32
N TYR A 17 8.82 0.29 -0.94
CA TYR A 17 8.94 -0.42 0.32
C TYR A 17 8.82 -1.90 0.05
N VAL A 18 9.77 -2.68 0.56
CA VAL A 18 9.82 -4.14 0.33
C VAL A 18 9.56 -4.84 1.64
N ARG A 19 8.64 -5.82 1.63
CA ARG A 19 8.33 -6.58 2.83
C ARG A 19 8.00 -8.03 2.49
N LYS A 20 8.58 -8.97 3.25
CA LYS A 20 8.18 -10.37 3.21
C LYS A 20 6.94 -10.55 4.09
N VAL A 21 5.89 -11.14 3.53
CA VAL A 21 4.65 -11.38 4.25
C VAL A 21 4.80 -12.63 5.12
N THR A 22 4.56 -12.48 6.41
CA THR A 22 4.67 -13.58 7.37
C THR A 22 3.32 -13.94 7.96
N SER A 23 3.24 -15.11 8.58
CA SER A 23 2.05 -15.53 9.32
C SER A 23 1.75 -14.55 10.47
N GLU A 24 2.79 -14.04 11.13
CA GLU A 24 2.65 -13.06 12.21
C GLU A 24 2.03 -11.76 11.70
N ASP A 25 2.38 -11.32 10.49
CA ASP A 25 1.78 -10.14 9.88
C ASP A 25 0.27 -10.31 9.71
N ILE A 26 -0.17 -11.48 9.26
CA ILE A 26 -1.59 -11.78 9.08
C ILE A 26 -2.29 -11.78 10.43
N GLU A 27 -1.68 -12.38 11.46
CA GLU A 27 -2.24 -12.40 12.81
C GLU A 27 -2.40 -10.99 13.38
N MET A 28 -1.37 -10.14 13.24
CA MET A 28 -1.42 -8.75 13.69
C MET A 28 -2.51 -7.98 12.95
N PHE A 29 -2.63 -8.21 11.65
CA PHE A 29 -3.67 -7.54 10.86
C PHE A 29 -5.06 -8.00 11.29
N GLY A 30 -5.24 -9.28 11.57
CA GLY A 30 -6.49 -9.81 12.12
C GLY A 30 -6.87 -9.13 13.43
N GLN A 31 -5.89 -8.96 14.32
CA GLN A 31 -6.11 -8.32 15.61
C GLN A 31 -6.55 -6.87 15.46
N VAL A 32 -5.87 -6.11 14.60
CA VAL A 32 -6.15 -4.68 14.45
C VAL A 32 -7.41 -4.42 13.63
N SER A 33 -7.73 -5.28 12.68
CA SER A 33 -8.89 -5.08 11.79
C SER A 33 -10.16 -5.80 12.26
N GLY A 34 -10.00 -6.88 13.01
CA GLY A 34 -11.11 -7.76 13.35
C GLY A 34 -11.49 -8.74 12.23
N ASP A 35 -10.72 -8.76 11.13
CA ASP A 35 -11.00 -9.63 9.98
C ASP A 35 -10.33 -10.99 10.16
N TYR A 36 -11.09 -11.95 10.66
CA TYR A 36 -10.64 -13.32 10.85
C TYR A 36 -11.28 -14.29 9.85
N ASN A 37 -11.49 -13.83 8.62
CA ASN A 37 -12.00 -14.67 7.55
C ASN A 37 -11.18 -15.97 7.44
N PRO A 38 -11.80 -17.15 7.45
CA PRO A 38 -11.08 -18.43 7.39
C PRO A 38 -10.09 -18.56 6.24
N LEU A 39 -10.32 -17.84 5.14
CA LEU A 39 -9.41 -17.85 4.01
C LEU A 39 -8.00 -17.40 4.41
N HIS A 40 -7.88 -16.54 5.41
CA HIS A 40 -6.60 -16.01 5.87
C HIS A 40 -6.05 -16.78 7.08
N PHE A 41 -6.89 -17.50 7.83
CA PHE A 41 -6.51 -18.05 9.12
C PHE A 41 -6.64 -19.57 9.24
N ASN A 42 -7.44 -20.24 8.40
CA ASN A 42 -7.68 -21.67 8.54
C ASN A 42 -7.11 -22.41 7.33
N GLU A 43 -5.92 -22.98 7.49
CA GLU A 43 -5.23 -23.69 6.40
C GLU A 43 -6.03 -24.87 5.89
N ASP A 44 -6.62 -25.68 6.78
CA ASP A 44 -7.38 -26.87 6.37
C ASP A 44 -8.60 -26.48 5.53
N TRP A 45 -9.28 -25.42 5.92
CA TRP A 45 -10.41 -24.93 5.13
C TRP A 45 -9.93 -24.26 3.83
N ALA A 46 -8.89 -23.44 3.91
CA ALA A 46 -8.37 -22.72 2.75
C ALA A 46 -7.88 -23.66 1.64
N LYS A 47 -7.34 -24.81 2.01
CA LYS A 47 -6.92 -25.85 1.05
C LYS A 47 -8.07 -26.35 0.18
N THR A 48 -9.29 -26.27 0.66
CA THR A 48 -10.49 -26.74 -0.09
C THR A 48 -10.97 -25.69 -1.09
N THR A 49 -10.43 -24.47 -1.04
CA THR A 49 -10.83 -23.38 -1.92
C THR A 49 -10.00 -23.36 -3.21
N MET A 50 -10.41 -22.51 -4.14
CA MET A 50 -9.66 -22.31 -5.38
C MET A 50 -8.23 -21.82 -5.15
N PHE A 51 -7.94 -21.25 -3.96
CA PHE A 51 -6.62 -20.73 -3.63
C PHE A 51 -5.65 -21.81 -3.13
N LYS A 52 -6.16 -22.99 -2.76
CA LYS A 52 -5.35 -24.14 -2.35
C LYS A 52 -4.50 -23.91 -1.11
N GLY A 53 -4.85 -22.96 -0.26
CA GLY A 53 -4.16 -22.62 0.96
C GLY A 53 -4.48 -21.21 1.39
N ARG A 54 -3.94 -20.82 2.55
CA ARG A 54 -4.15 -19.48 3.10
C ARG A 54 -3.54 -18.41 2.20
N ILE A 55 -4.23 -17.30 2.09
CA ILE A 55 -3.71 -16.09 1.44
C ILE A 55 -3.77 -14.94 2.44
N ALA A 56 -2.93 -13.93 2.23
CA ALA A 56 -2.96 -12.71 3.03
C ALA A 56 -4.17 -11.85 2.65
N HIS A 57 -4.60 -11.03 3.59
CA HIS A 57 -5.63 -10.03 3.30
C HIS A 57 -5.10 -9.08 2.23
N GLY A 58 -5.92 -8.81 1.20
CA GLY A 58 -5.52 -7.83 0.18
C GLY A 58 -5.24 -6.46 0.78
N ILE A 59 -6.03 -6.06 1.77
CA ILE A 59 -5.87 -4.76 2.44
C ILE A 59 -4.56 -4.71 3.23
N LEU A 60 -4.05 -5.84 3.74
CA LEU A 60 -2.72 -5.87 4.37
C LEU A 60 -1.65 -5.40 3.36
N THR A 61 -1.69 -5.90 2.14
CA THR A 61 -0.77 -5.46 1.08
C THR A 61 -0.95 -3.97 0.77
N ALA A 62 -2.17 -3.49 0.79
CA ALA A 62 -2.45 -2.06 0.60
C ALA A 62 -1.80 -1.18 1.67
N THR A 63 -1.59 -1.69 2.88
CA THR A 63 -0.90 -0.91 3.92
C THR A 63 0.54 -0.59 3.54
N TYR A 64 1.16 -1.40 2.70
CA TYR A 64 2.54 -1.14 2.26
C TYR A 64 2.60 0.08 1.34
N VAL A 65 1.55 0.33 0.55
CA VAL A 65 1.41 1.55 -0.22
C VAL A 65 1.33 2.76 0.72
N SER A 66 0.52 2.64 1.76
CA SER A 66 0.41 3.70 2.78
C SER A 66 1.77 3.99 3.43
N THR A 67 2.58 2.95 3.67
CA THR A 67 3.92 3.12 4.23
C THR A 67 4.80 3.96 3.32
N VAL A 68 4.79 3.69 2.01
CA VAL A 68 5.58 4.49 1.05
C VAL A 68 5.14 5.95 1.09
N ILE A 69 3.83 6.19 1.04
CA ILE A 69 3.28 7.54 1.02
C ILE A 69 3.62 8.29 2.30
N GLY A 70 3.44 7.66 3.44
CA GLY A 70 3.62 8.32 4.74
C GLY A 70 5.07 8.48 5.15
N MET A 71 5.96 7.59 4.71
CA MET A 71 7.34 7.58 5.17
C MET A 71 8.35 8.03 4.12
N LYS A 72 8.01 7.94 2.84
CA LYS A 72 8.99 8.14 1.77
C LYS A 72 8.56 9.14 0.70
N LEU A 73 7.33 9.03 0.15
CA LEU A 73 6.90 9.87 -0.97
C LEU A 73 5.40 10.14 -0.88
N PRO A 74 5.01 11.34 -0.53
CA PRO A 74 5.82 12.50 -0.17
C PRO A 74 6.54 12.38 1.17
N GLY A 75 6.17 11.44 2.01
CA GLY A 75 6.74 11.27 3.34
C GLY A 75 5.99 12.04 4.41
N PRO A 76 6.64 12.34 5.55
CA PRO A 76 5.97 13.04 6.66
C PRO A 76 5.29 14.32 6.20
N GLY A 77 4.07 14.52 6.63
CA GLY A 77 3.20 15.62 6.18
C GLY A 77 2.15 15.19 5.17
N ALA A 78 2.27 13.97 4.62
CA ALA A 78 1.30 13.46 3.66
C ALA A 78 -0.07 13.29 4.30
N ILE A 79 -1.10 13.77 3.60
CA ILE A 79 -2.49 13.59 3.98
C ILE A 79 -3.17 12.79 2.88
N TYR A 80 -3.62 11.59 3.20
CA TYR A 80 -4.28 10.70 2.26
C TYR A 80 -5.68 11.22 1.96
N MET A 81 -5.96 11.48 0.68
CA MET A 81 -7.28 11.99 0.26
C MET A 81 -8.14 10.87 -0.34
N SER A 82 -7.54 10.05 -1.20
CA SER A 82 -8.28 8.96 -1.83
C SER A 82 -7.32 7.87 -2.30
N GLN A 83 -7.88 6.66 -2.45
CA GLN A 83 -7.15 5.51 -2.98
C GLN A 83 -8.13 4.61 -3.70
N SER A 84 -7.87 4.38 -4.99
CA SER A 84 -8.50 3.27 -5.70
C SER A 84 -7.52 2.11 -5.75
N MET A 85 -8.04 0.89 -5.77
CA MET A 85 -7.17 -0.27 -5.92
C MET A 85 -7.93 -1.46 -6.48
N LYS A 86 -7.21 -2.28 -7.24
CA LYS A 86 -7.70 -3.56 -7.73
C LYS A 86 -6.73 -4.65 -7.28
N PHE A 87 -7.29 -5.73 -6.76
CA PHE A 87 -6.52 -6.87 -6.27
C PHE A 87 -6.41 -7.86 -7.43
N ARG A 88 -5.21 -8.01 -7.98
CA ARG A 88 -4.97 -8.75 -9.21
C ARG A 88 -4.61 -10.21 -8.97
N ARG A 89 -3.89 -10.51 -7.89
CA ARG A 89 -3.43 -11.87 -7.56
C ARG A 89 -3.38 -12.06 -6.06
N PRO A 90 -3.59 -13.30 -5.58
CA PRO A 90 -3.44 -13.59 -4.16
C PRO A 90 -1.99 -13.43 -3.71
N VAL A 91 -1.80 -13.04 -2.46
CA VAL A 91 -0.50 -12.95 -1.82
C VAL A 91 -0.41 -14.10 -0.81
N ARG A 92 0.65 -14.89 -0.92
CA ARG A 92 0.89 -16.05 -0.07
C ARG A 92 1.82 -15.71 1.09
N ILE A 93 1.71 -16.46 2.18
CA ILE A 93 2.69 -16.40 3.25
C ILE A 93 4.05 -16.74 2.65
N GLY A 94 5.05 -15.89 2.92
CA GLY A 94 6.40 -16.07 2.37
C GLY A 94 6.66 -15.25 1.11
N ASP A 95 5.63 -14.70 0.48
CA ASP A 95 5.82 -13.80 -0.67
C ASP A 95 6.53 -12.52 -0.23
N THR A 96 7.41 -12.02 -1.09
CA THR A 96 8.06 -10.72 -0.89
C THR A 96 7.38 -9.71 -1.78
N ILE A 97 6.80 -8.69 -1.16
CA ILE A 97 6.02 -7.67 -1.86
C ILE A 97 6.82 -6.39 -1.92
N THR A 98 6.90 -5.81 -3.12
CA THR A 98 7.45 -4.47 -3.34
C THR A 98 6.29 -3.54 -3.65
N ALA A 99 6.07 -2.56 -2.78
CA ALA A 99 5.09 -1.50 -3.02
C ALA A 99 5.82 -0.31 -3.61
N ARG A 100 5.35 0.17 -4.75
CA ARG A 100 5.94 1.31 -5.45
C ARG A 100 4.90 2.41 -5.63
N VAL A 101 5.33 3.63 -5.36
CA VAL A 101 4.52 4.84 -5.55
C VAL A 101 5.29 5.76 -6.49
N GLU A 102 4.59 6.29 -7.49
CA GLU A 102 5.18 7.23 -8.45
C GLU A 102 4.26 8.43 -8.62
N VAL A 103 4.83 9.62 -8.63
CA VAL A 103 4.07 10.86 -8.88
C VAL A 103 3.79 10.95 -10.38
N ILE A 104 2.51 10.90 -10.75
CA ILE A 104 2.10 10.96 -12.17
C ILE A 104 1.43 12.28 -12.52
N GLY A 105 1.11 13.12 -11.54
CA GLY A 105 0.49 14.40 -11.80
C GLY A 105 0.47 15.28 -10.57
N LYS A 106 0.24 16.56 -10.80
CA LYS A 106 0.14 17.58 -9.75
C LYS A 106 -0.97 18.56 -10.10
N ASN A 107 -1.75 18.94 -9.10
CA ASN A 107 -2.73 20.02 -9.23
C ASN A 107 -2.24 21.18 -8.38
N ASP A 108 -1.64 22.19 -9.04
CA ASP A 108 -0.99 23.29 -8.34
C ASP A 108 -1.98 24.20 -7.60
N GLU A 109 -3.19 24.33 -8.13
CA GLU A 109 -4.21 25.17 -7.50
C GLU A 109 -4.62 24.64 -6.13
N LYS A 110 -4.83 23.31 -6.03
CA LYS A 110 -5.26 22.66 -4.80
C LYS A 110 -4.11 21.99 -4.05
N GLU A 111 -2.91 22.02 -4.62
CA GLU A 111 -1.72 21.34 -4.08
C GLU A 111 -1.96 19.84 -3.85
N LEU A 112 -2.52 19.18 -4.86
CA LEU A 112 -2.76 17.74 -4.85
C LEU A 112 -1.71 17.02 -5.68
N LEU A 113 -1.28 15.88 -5.15
CA LEU A 113 -0.39 14.94 -5.85
C LEU A 113 -1.20 13.75 -6.31
N MET A 114 -1.11 13.41 -7.59
CA MET A 114 -1.71 12.19 -8.14
C MET A 114 -0.61 11.15 -8.22
N LEU A 115 -0.85 10.00 -7.58
CA LEU A 115 0.16 8.94 -7.42
C LEU A 115 -0.34 7.66 -8.06
N LYS A 116 0.55 7.00 -8.80
CA LYS A 116 0.32 5.63 -9.24
C LYS A 116 0.87 4.70 -8.17
N THR A 117 0.08 3.71 -7.77
CA THR A 117 0.44 2.78 -6.70
C THR A 117 0.38 1.36 -7.22
N VAL A 118 1.46 0.58 -7.04
CA VAL A 118 1.57 -0.78 -7.53
C VAL A 118 2.29 -1.63 -6.50
N CYS A 119 1.77 -2.84 -6.27
CA CYS A 119 2.50 -3.85 -5.50
C CYS A 119 2.77 -5.05 -6.39
N ILE A 120 4.00 -5.53 -6.38
CA ILE A 120 4.42 -6.72 -7.12
C ILE A 120 5.01 -7.75 -6.17
N ASN A 121 4.95 -9.02 -6.57
CA ASN A 121 5.57 -10.10 -5.81
C ASN A 121 7.00 -10.36 -6.30
N GLN A 122 7.66 -11.39 -5.77
CA GLN A 122 9.04 -11.74 -6.12
C GLN A 122 9.22 -12.23 -7.56
N GLU A 123 8.11 -12.53 -8.24
CA GLU A 123 8.11 -12.93 -9.65
C GLU A 123 7.78 -11.75 -10.57
N ASP A 124 7.83 -10.53 -10.04
CA ASP A 124 7.51 -9.29 -10.73
C ASP A 124 6.06 -9.25 -11.26
N LYS A 125 5.17 -10.01 -10.62
CA LYS A 125 3.76 -10.00 -11.01
C LYS A 125 2.98 -9.03 -10.14
N VAL A 126 2.09 -8.26 -10.77
CA VAL A 126 1.25 -7.29 -10.06
C VAL A 126 0.24 -8.03 -9.20
N VAL A 127 0.24 -7.75 -7.91
CA VAL A 127 -0.75 -8.28 -6.96
C VAL A 127 -1.82 -7.24 -6.63
N LEU A 128 -1.46 -5.95 -6.72
CA LEU A 128 -2.38 -4.84 -6.46
C LEU A 128 -1.95 -3.65 -7.32
N ASP A 129 -2.90 -2.91 -7.90
CA ASP A 129 -2.62 -1.63 -8.54
C ASP A 129 -3.77 -0.66 -8.31
N GLY A 130 -3.48 0.63 -8.47
CA GLY A 130 -4.45 1.68 -8.29
C GLY A 130 -3.83 3.06 -8.31
N ASP A 131 -4.64 4.03 -7.92
CA ASP A 131 -4.26 5.43 -7.94
C ASP A 131 -4.61 6.07 -6.61
N ALA A 132 -3.76 7.00 -6.16
CA ALA A 132 -3.99 7.75 -4.94
C ALA A 132 -3.94 9.24 -5.21
N VAL A 133 -4.65 9.99 -4.40
CA VAL A 133 -4.55 11.45 -4.34
C VAL A 133 -4.15 11.81 -2.91
N VAL A 134 -3.09 12.59 -2.77
CA VAL A 134 -2.64 13.07 -1.47
C VAL A 134 -2.37 14.56 -1.53
N THR A 135 -2.48 15.20 -0.37
CA THR A 135 -2.04 16.58 -0.20
C THR A 135 -1.02 16.62 0.94
N LEU A 136 -0.50 17.79 1.22
CA LEU A 136 0.52 17.95 2.25
C LEU A 136 0.03 18.87 3.37
N MET A 137 0.36 18.49 4.59
CA MET A 137 0.10 19.31 5.76
C MET A 137 0.89 20.61 5.67
N ARG A 138 0.26 21.72 6.02
CA ARG A 138 0.91 23.02 6.03
C ARG A 138 0.83 23.60 7.45
N MET A 139 1.97 23.74 8.06
CA MET A 139 2.05 24.22 9.45
C MET A 139 1.60 25.66 9.59
N ASP A 140 1.74 26.44 8.53
CA ASP A 140 1.32 27.84 8.51
C ASP A 140 -0.20 28.04 8.46
N ARG A 141 -0.96 26.95 8.36
CA ARG A 141 -2.45 26.97 8.30
C ARG A 141 -3.10 26.43 9.57
N MET A 142 -2.31 26.12 10.57
CA MET A 142 -2.81 25.49 11.81
C MET A 142 -3.18 26.51 12.90
#